data_ce9e084f7553355465318b38bbfef873
#
_entry.id   ce9e084f7553355465318b38bbfef873
#
_cell.length_a   1.000
_cell.length_b   1.000
_cell.length_c   1.000
_cell.angle_alpha   90.00
_cell.angle_beta   90.00
_cell.angle_gamma   90.00
#
_symmetry.space_group_name_H-M   'P 1'
#
loop_
_entity.id
_entity.type
_entity.pdbx_description
1 polymer ?
#
loop_
_entity_poly.entity_id
_entity_poly.type
_entity_poly.pdbx_seq_one_letter_code
_entity_poly.pdbx_strand_id
1 'polypeptide(L)'
;MGKRVIVIGSGFASLSASCYLAKQGYDVSIYEKNKTVGGRARQFVRDGFTFDMGPSWYWMPDIFQSFFNDFGKQTSDYYQLDKLDPAYNIFFSDDVITIGDSMDKICEEFERIEKGSAEPLRKFIKKAQDNYEIAIHKIVLRPGLSPLELVSKDTIVRLDQFFKSISDEVRKRFKNAKLISTLEFPVLFLGAKPNKTPSFYSFMNFADFGLGTWHPKGGMYQVIRAMELLALELGVKIYTDKAVTKIEVAQGKATGIKVNGNTIKADVVLSGADYHHSETLLDPKFRQYSEAYWDKKTFAPSSLLFYVGFDKKLKNVSHHNLFFDTSFEQHAKEIYDDPKWPEAPLFYANFPSLTDSSMAPEGCETGFFLIPIAPDLEDTQHLRNKYFDIILDRFQKLTDQKVEKSILFKEGFCVNDFIDQYNSYKGNAYGMANTLLQTAFLRPKLHSKKVGNLFFTGQLTVPGPGVPPALISGKLVSELIVKHQKT
;
A
#
# COMPACT_ATOMS: atom_id res chain seq x y z
N MET A 1 24.04 28.32 0.21
CA MET A 1 23.38 27.19 -0.49
C MET A 1 22.97 26.17 0.57
N GLY A 2 21.74 25.66 0.49
CA GLY A 2 21.29 24.59 1.39
C GLY A 2 22.12 23.33 1.20
N LYS A 3 22.18 22.47 2.24
CA LYS A 3 22.82 21.14 2.12
C LYS A 3 22.14 20.33 1.03
N ARG A 4 22.93 19.60 0.24
CA ARG A 4 22.42 18.77 -0.88
C ARG A 4 21.94 17.42 -0.35
N VAL A 5 20.66 17.14 -0.60
CA VAL A 5 20.04 15.83 -0.31
C VAL A 5 19.78 15.11 -1.62
N ILE A 6 20.33 13.91 -1.74
CA ILE A 6 19.99 13.01 -2.83
C ILE A 6 18.99 11.98 -2.33
N VAL A 7 17.88 11.83 -3.05
CA VAL A 7 16.82 10.86 -2.79
C VAL A 7 16.84 9.78 -3.86
N ILE A 8 16.92 8.51 -3.46
CA ILE A 8 16.92 7.35 -4.35
C ILE A 8 15.51 6.78 -4.44
N GLY A 9 14.92 6.79 -5.64
CA GLY A 9 13.55 6.37 -5.91
C GLY A 9 12.54 7.51 -5.70
N SER A 10 11.39 7.43 -6.40
CA SER A 10 10.34 8.46 -6.44
C SER A 10 8.96 7.95 -6.04
N GLY A 11 8.89 6.97 -5.14
CA GLY A 11 7.63 6.52 -4.56
C GLY A 11 7.03 7.52 -3.56
N PHE A 12 5.83 7.25 -3.05
CA PHE A 12 5.12 8.11 -2.09
C PHE A 12 5.99 8.63 -0.95
N ALA A 13 6.76 7.75 -0.29
CA ALA A 13 7.60 8.14 0.83
C ALA A 13 8.75 9.08 0.42
N SER A 14 9.36 8.83 -0.72
CA SER A 14 10.42 9.69 -1.28
C SER A 14 9.90 11.07 -1.65
N LEU A 15 8.76 11.14 -2.35
CA LEU A 15 8.12 12.41 -2.71
C LEU A 15 7.72 13.19 -1.46
N SER A 16 7.09 12.53 -0.49
CA SER A 16 6.75 13.14 0.80
C SER A 16 7.98 13.71 1.51
N ALA A 17 9.03 12.91 1.70
CA ALA A 17 10.27 13.35 2.35
C ALA A 17 10.93 14.52 1.59
N SER A 18 10.92 14.47 0.26
CA SER A 18 11.51 15.52 -0.58
C SER A 18 10.78 16.87 -0.42
N CYS A 19 9.44 16.86 -0.36
CA CYS A 19 8.65 18.06 -0.08
C CYS A 19 8.99 18.67 1.29
N TYR A 20 9.03 17.85 2.35
CA TYR A 20 9.38 18.33 3.69
C TYR A 20 10.80 18.87 3.79
N LEU A 21 11.77 18.20 3.15
CA LEU A 21 13.17 18.63 3.15
C LEU A 21 13.35 19.94 2.35
N ALA A 22 12.72 20.05 1.18
CA ALA A 22 12.76 21.29 0.38
C ALA A 22 12.13 22.44 1.15
N LYS A 23 10.99 22.26 1.83
CA LYS A 23 10.39 23.25 2.74
C LYS A 23 11.35 23.73 3.83
N GLN A 24 12.28 22.87 4.28
CA GLN A 24 13.31 23.21 5.26
C GLN A 24 14.58 23.85 4.65
N GLY A 25 14.59 24.14 3.36
CA GLY A 25 15.67 24.84 2.66
C GLY A 25 16.81 23.94 2.17
N TYR A 26 16.63 22.62 2.11
CA TYR A 26 17.59 21.72 1.49
C TYR A 26 17.50 21.78 -0.05
N ASP A 27 18.66 21.61 -0.74
CA ASP A 27 18.70 21.38 -2.19
C ASP A 27 18.47 19.90 -2.47
N VAL A 28 17.23 19.53 -2.83
CA VAL A 28 16.79 18.14 -2.96
C VAL A 28 16.78 17.73 -4.42
N SER A 29 17.38 16.55 -4.70
CA SER A 29 17.35 15.92 -6.02
C SER A 29 16.95 14.45 -5.92
N ILE A 30 15.91 14.05 -6.66
CA ILE A 30 15.40 12.67 -6.74
C ILE A 30 15.99 11.99 -7.98
N TYR A 31 16.46 10.74 -7.82
CA TYR A 31 16.92 9.88 -8.90
C TYR A 31 16.05 8.62 -8.97
N GLU A 32 15.30 8.48 -10.06
CA GLU A 32 14.35 7.39 -10.33
C GLU A 32 14.87 6.52 -11.49
N LYS A 33 14.86 5.20 -11.31
CA LYS A 33 15.29 4.25 -12.34
C LYS A 33 14.32 4.16 -13.51
N ASN A 34 13.03 4.31 -13.26
CA ASN A 34 11.98 4.21 -14.27
C ASN A 34 11.77 5.53 -15.01
N LYS A 35 11.04 5.49 -16.13
CA LYS A 35 10.69 6.67 -16.95
C LYS A 35 9.71 7.60 -16.26
N THR A 36 8.92 7.09 -15.31
CA THR A 36 7.89 7.84 -14.60
C THR A 36 8.09 7.74 -13.09
N VAL A 37 7.71 8.78 -12.37
CA VAL A 37 7.66 8.78 -10.90
C VAL A 37 6.54 7.89 -10.37
N GLY A 38 6.55 7.61 -9.06
CA GLY A 38 5.43 6.97 -8.35
C GLY A 38 5.72 5.57 -7.81
N GLY A 39 6.84 4.95 -8.20
CA GLY A 39 7.19 3.60 -7.73
C GLY A 39 6.07 2.60 -8.05
N ARG A 40 5.52 1.92 -7.03
CA ARG A 40 4.42 0.95 -7.20
C ARG A 40 3.08 1.58 -7.58
N ALA A 41 2.93 2.89 -7.44
CA ALA A 41 1.71 3.63 -7.81
C ALA A 41 1.83 4.30 -9.19
N ARG A 42 2.64 3.76 -10.07
CA ARG A 42 2.71 4.19 -11.48
C ARG A 42 1.42 3.83 -12.22
N GLN A 43 1.24 4.45 -13.35
CA GLN A 43 0.12 4.25 -14.25
C GLN A 43 0.67 3.99 -15.65
N PHE A 44 -0.03 3.22 -16.46
CA PHE A 44 0.22 3.13 -17.90
C PHE A 44 -1.07 3.28 -18.69
N VAL A 45 -0.91 3.67 -19.95
CA VAL A 45 -2.02 3.80 -20.91
C VAL A 45 -1.75 2.88 -22.09
N ARG A 46 -2.77 2.11 -22.50
CA ARG A 46 -2.74 1.27 -23.68
C ARG A 46 -4.05 1.39 -24.43
N ASP A 47 -3.99 1.74 -25.70
CA ASP A 47 -5.14 1.84 -26.59
C ASP A 47 -6.32 2.68 -26.04
N GLY A 48 -5.99 3.75 -25.28
CA GLY A 48 -6.96 4.62 -24.61
C GLY A 48 -7.45 4.12 -23.23
N PHE A 49 -7.06 2.92 -22.82
CA PHE A 49 -7.33 2.40 -21.48
C PHE A 49 -6.25 2.86 -20.49
N THR A 50 -6.66 3.31 -19.34
CA THR A 50 -5.78 3.79 -18.28
C THR A 50 -5.78 2.82 -17.10
N PHE A 51 -4.59 2.42 -16.64
CA PHE A 51 -4.41 1.44 -15.56
C PHE A 51 -3.48 1.97 -14.47
N ASP A 52 -3.96 2.08 -13.25
CA ASP A 52 -3.10 2.17 -12.09
C ASP A 52 -2.42 0.81 -11.85
N MET A 53 -1.09 0.82 -11.68
CA MET A 53 -0.29 -0.41 -11.66
C MET A 53 -0.25 -1.10 -10.28
N GLY A 54 -0.86 -0.52 -9.25
CA GLY A 54 -0.82 -1.08 -7.90
C GLY A 54 -1.97 -0.59 -7.02
N PRO A 55 -1.77 0.44 -6.18
CA PRO A 55 -2.83 0.91 -5.30
C PRO A 55 -4.05 1.35 -6.09
N SER A 56 -5.23 0.88 -5.69
CA SER A 56 -6.52 1.22 -6.28
C SER A 56 -7.52 1.73 -5.24
N TRP A 57 -7.27 1.47 -3.95
CA TRP A 57 -8.10 1.91 -2.84
C TRP A 57 -7.59 3.22 -2.27
N TYR A 58 -8.45 4.24 -2.22
CA TYR A 58 -8.17 5.49 -1.56
C TYR A 58 -8.95 5.55 -0.24
N TRP A 59 -8.30 5.15 0.83
CA TRP A 59 -8.78 5.25 2.20
C TRP A 59 -8.00 6.31 2.98
N MET A 60 -8.52 6.74 4.13
CA MET A 60 -7.88 7.73 5.01
C MET A 60 -7.62 9.09 4.31
N PRO A 61 -8.65 9.72 3.71
CA PRO A 61 -8.49 10.97 2.97
C PRO A 61 -7.91 12.11 3.83
N ASP A 62 -8.13 12.07 5.13
CA ASP A 62 -7.61 13.00 6.14
C ASP A 62 -6.07 13.00 6.19
N ILE A 63 -5.41 11.86 5.98
CA ILE A 63 -3.94 11.78 5.96
C ILE A 63 -3.37 12.49 4.72
N PHE A 64 -3.99 12.32 3.57
CA PHE A 64 -3.59 13.01 2.35
C PHE A 64 -3.82 14.52 2.50
N GLN A 65 -4.99 14.91 3.01
CA GLN A 65 -5.30 16.30 3.27
C GLN A 65 -4.32 16.92 4.27
N SER A 66 -3.96 16.21 5.33
CA SER A 66 -2.97 16.66 6.31
C SER A 66 -1.59 16.88 5.68
N PHE A 67 -1.19 15.99 4.76
CA PHE A 67 0.06 16.17 4.02
C PHE A 67 0.06 17.50 3.24
N PHE A 68 -0.96 17.77 2.43
CA PHE A 68 -1.04 19.01 1.65
C PHE A 68 -1.19 20.25 2.55
N ASN A 69 -1.95 20.15 3.65
CA ASN A 69 -2.08 21.23 4.64
C ASN A 69 -0.75 21.67 5.24
N ASP A 70 0.17 20.74 5.47
CA ASP A 70 1.52 21.06 5.94
C ASP A 70 2.27 22.01 5.00
N PHE A 71 1.84 22.14 3.74
CA PHE A 71 2.40 23.06 2.72
C PHE A 71 1.48 24.24 2.41
N GLY A 72 0.38 24.42 3.15
CA GLY A 72 -0.61 25.48 2.90
C GLY A 72 -1.47 25.23 1.65
N LYS A 73 -1.63 23.97 1.27
CA LYS A 73 -2.38 23.49 0.11
C LYS A 73 -3.51 22.55 0.55
N GLN A 74 -4.43 22.26 -0.36
CA GLN A 74 -5.49 21.26 -0.19
C GLN A 74 -5.35 20.20 -1.28
N THR A 75 -5.89 19.00 -1.03
CA THR A 75 -5.95 17.95 -2.05
C THR A 75 -6.70 18.41 -3.29
N SER A 76 -7.78 19.19 -3.11
CA SER A 76 -8.60 19.78 -4.17
C SER A 76 -7.86 20.79 -5.05
N ASP A 77 -6.71 21.33 -4.62
CA ASP A 77 -5.87 22.19 -5.48
C ASP A 77 -5.19 21.39 -6.60
N TYR A 78 -5.13 20.06 -6.47
CA TYR A 78 -4.39 19.19 -7.37
C TYR A 78 -5.24 18.11 -8.05
N TYR A 79 -6.23 17.54 -7.38
CA TYR A 79 -7.09 16.50 -7.95
C TYR A 79 -8.49 16.50 -7.32
N GLN A 80 -9.46 16.03 -8.11
CA GLN A 80 -10.82 15.79 -7.64
C GLN A 80 -10.90 14.42 -6.98
N LEU A 81 -11.61 14.33 -5.86
CA LEU A 81 -11.82 13.10 -5.12
C LEU A 81 -13.32 12.82 -5.00
N ASP A 82 -13.76 11.71 -5.59
CA ASP A 82 -15.16 11.29 -5.61
C ASP A 82 -15.37 10.15 -4.61
N LYS A 83 -16.39 10.27 -3.74
CA LYS A 83 -16.78 9.19 -2.83
C LYS A 83 -17.57 8.14 -3.59
N LEU A 84 -17.21 6.87 -3.42
CA LEU A 84 -17.84 5.76 -4.12
C LEU A 84 -19.12 5.29 -3.39
N ASP A 85 -20.20 5.10 -4.14
CA ASP A 85 -21.43 4.46 -3.68
C ASP A 85 -22.02 3.57 -4.78
N PRO A 86 -22.05 2.24 -4.60
CA PRO A 86 -21.47 1.53 -3.45
C PRO A 86 -19.94 1.65 -3.39
N ALA A 87 -19.39 1.56 -2.19
CA ALA A 87 -17.95 1.53 -1.96
C ALA A 87 -17.33 0.29 -2.62
N TYR A 88 -17.97 -0.88 -2.42
CA TYR A 88 -17.57 -2.13 -3.07
C TYR A 88 -18.61 -3.25 -2.89
N ASN A 89 -18.48 -4.29 -3.71
CA ASN A 89 -19.22 -5.54 -3.58
C ASN A 89 -18.30 -6.67 -3.09
N ILE A 90 -18.87 -7.61 -2.32
CA ILE A 90 -18.20 -8.86 -1.93
C ILE A 90 -19.06 -10.02 -2.44
N PHE A 91 -18.52 -10.78 -3.38
CA PHE A 91 -19.17 -11.94 -3.97
C PHE A 91 -18.81 -13.20 -3.15
N PHE A 92 -19.83 -13.84 -2.60
CA PHE A 92 -19.77 -15.18 -2.06
C PHE A 92 -20.40 -16.17 -3.05
N SER A 93 -20.29 -17.47 -2.79
CA SER A 93 -20.83 -18.51 -3.67
C SER A 93 -22.36 -18.45 -3.84
N ASP A 94 -23.07 -17.88 -2.86
CA ASP A 94 -24.53 -17.88 -2.73
C ASP A 94 -25.17 -16.50 -2.46
N ASP A 95 -24.35 -15.44 -2.33
CA ASP A 95 -24.83 -14.10 -1.99
C ASP A 95 -23.82 -13.02 -2.41
N VAL A 96 -24.27 -11.78 -2.51
CA VAL A 96 -23.44 -10.61 -2.72
C VAL A 96 -23.71 -9.62 -1.59
N ILE A 97 -22.67 -9.19 -0.90
CA ILE A 97 -22.72 -8.13 0.10
C ILE A 97 -22.33 -6.82 -0.57
N THR A 98 -23.18 -5.81 -0.48
CA THR A 98 -22.92 -4.48 -1.01
C THR A 98 -22.61 -3.50 0.12
N ILE A 99 -21.39 -2.98 0.14
CA ILE A 99 -20.97 -1.98 1.14
C ILE A 99 -21.26 -0.58 0.57
N GLY A 100 -22.22 0.10 1.18
CA GLY A 100 -22.61 1.46 0.81
C GLY A 100 -21.67 2.53 1.38
N ASP A 101 -21.92 3.78 1.03
CA ASP A 101 -21.11 4.94 1.42
C ASP A 101 -21.39 5.48 2.84
N SER A 102 -22.37 4.91 3.55
CA SER A 102 -22.80 5.37 4.88
C SER A 102 -22.99 4.22 5.85
N MET A 103 -22.80 4.52 7.16
CA MET A 103 -23.04 3.54 8.22
C MET A 103 -24.49 3.01 8.25
N ASP A 104 -25.47 3.79 7.80
CA ASP A 104 -26.85 3.34 7.75
C ASP A 104 -27.03 2.25 6.69
N LYS A 105 -26.57 2.48 5.45
CA LYS A 105 -26.60 1.49 4.37
C LYS A 105 -25.83 0.21 4.75
N ILE A 106 -24.66 0.36 5.37
CA ILE A 106 -23.86 -0.79 5.82
C ILE A 106 -24.58 -1.57 6.92
N CYS A 107 -25.22 -0.88 7.87
CA CYS A 107 -26.01 -1.53 8.92
C CYS A 107 -27.24 -2.26 8.36
N GLU A 108 -27.93 -1.69 7.38
CA GLU A 108 -29.06 -2.33 6.70
C GLU A 108 -28.62 -3.62 6.01
N GLU A 109 -27.46 -3.61 5.34
CA GLU A 109 -26.91 -4.78 4.67
C GLU A 109 -26.47 -5.85 5.66
N PHE A 110 -25.84 -5.46 6.77
CA PHE A 110 -25.47 -6.39 7.85
C PHE A 110 -26.70 -7.03 8.48
N GLU A 111 -27.76 -6.24 8.74
CA GLU A 111 -29.01 -6.71 9.30
C GLU A 111 -29.75 -7.68 8.37
N ARG A 112 -29.62 -7.49 7.05
CA ARG A 112 -30.15 -8.41 6.01
C ARG A 112 -29.54 -9.82 6.16
N ILE A 113 -28.24 -9.87 6.46
CA ILE A 113 -27.45 -11.13 6.51
C ILE A 113 -27.56 -11.79 7.90
N GLU A 114 -27.46 -11.02 8.97
CA GLU A 114 -27.53 -11.50 10.34
C GLU A 114 -28.40 -10.55 11.17
N LYS A 115 -29.62 -10.97 11.45
CA LYS A 115 -30.58 -10.17 12.21
C LYS A 115 -30.03 -9.79 13.59
N GLY A 116 -30.12 -8.51 13.94
CA GLY A 116 -29.59 -7.96 15.19
C GLY A 116 -28.11 -7.58 15.13
N SER A 117 -27.47 -7.58 13.94
CA SER A 117 -26.05 -7.26 13.77
C SER A 117 -25.75 -5.75 13.69
N ALA A 118 -26.73 -4.90 13.37
CA ALA A 118 -26.54 -3.46 13.17
C ALA A 118 -25.98 -2.75 14.42
N GLU A 119 -26.55 -2.99 15.59
CA GLU A 119 -26.09 -2.35 16.83
C GLU A 119 -24.69 -2.83 17.29
N PRO A 120 -24.36 -4.14 17.26
CA PRO A 120 -22.99 -4.62 17.43
C PRO A 120 -22.01 -4.00 16.46
N LEU A 121 -22.37 -3.78 15.18
CA LEU A 121 -21.54 -3.14 14.18
C LEU A 121 -21.24 -1.68 14.55
N ARG A 122 -22.26 -0.90 14.87
CA ARG A 122 -22.08 0.50 15.29
C ARG A 122 -21.13 0.63 16.49
N LYS A 123 -21.28 -0.25 17.49
CA LYS A 123 -20.38 -0.30 18.66
C LYS A 123 -18.95 -0.69 18.28
N PHE A 124 -18.80 -1.65 17.37
CA PHE A 124 -17.50 -2.05 16.87
C PHE A 124 -16.80 -0.91 16.12
N ILE A 125 -17.50 -0.24 15.20
CA ILE A 125 -16.94 0.87 14.41
C ILE A 125 -16.67 2.09 15.30
N LYS A 126 -17.49 2.37 16.32
CA LYS A 126 -17.19 3.44 17.28
C LYS A 126 -15.88 3.18 18.05
N LYS A 127 -15.66 1.95 18.51
CA LYS A 127 -14.39 1.54 19.13
C LYS A 127 -13.22 1.63 18.13
N ALA A 128 -13.45 1.25 16.88
CA ALA A 128 -12.47 1.36 15.81
C ALA A 128 -12.09 2.83 15.50
N GLN A 129 -13.06 3.76 15.58
CA GLN A 129 -12.83 5.21 15.50
C GLN A 129 -11.89 5.70 16.60
N ASP A 130 -12.16 5.30 17.85
CA ASP A 130 -11.32 5.69 18.98
C ASP A 130 -9.89 5.16 18.86
N ASN A 131 -9.73 3.98 18.25
CA ASN A 131 -8.42 3.43 17.92
C ASN A 131 -7.75 4.19 16.77
N TYR A 132 -8.51 4.62 15.76
CA TYR A 132 -8.02 5.40 14.63
C TYR A 132 -7.42 6.72 15.10
N GLU A 133 -8.14 7.49 15.92
CA GLU A 133 -7.66 8.76 16.48
C GLU A 133 -6.31 8.61 17.20
N ILE A 134 -6.16 7.53 17.96
CA ILE A 134 -4.90 7.27 18.67
C ILE A 134 -3.81 6.75 17.74
N ALA A 135 -4.14 5.82 16.85
CA ALA A 135 -3.19 5.26 15.91
C ALA A 135 -2.58 6.37 15.04
N ILE A 136 -3.44 7.18 14.39
CA ILE A 136 -3.01 8.15 13.38
C ILE A 136 -2.38 9.40 14.01
N HIS A 137 -2.95 9.93 15.10
CA HIS A 137 -2.45 11.18 15.65
C HIS A 137 -1.35 11.01 16.72
N LYS A 138 -1.14 9.79 17.26
CA LYS A 138 -0.19 9.61 18.38
C LYS A 138 0.86 8.52 18.16
N ILE A 139 0.50 7.42 17.50
CA ILE A 139 1.40 6.25 17.43
C ILE A 139 2.22 6.25 16.13
N VAL A 140 1.55 6.40 14.97
CA VAL A 140 2.23 6.28 13.66
C VAL A 140 3.19 7.43 13.37
N LEU A 141 3.08 8.55 14.09
CA LEU A 141 3.97 9.71 14.00
C LEU A 141 5.26 9.56 14.82
N ARG A 142 5.60 8.34 15.26
CA ARG A 142 6.82 8.08 16.03
C ARG A 142 7.85 7.35 15.17
N PRO A 143 9.13 7.78 15.23
CA PRO A 143 10.17 7.26 14.32
C PRO A 143 10.67 5.85 14.66
N GLY A 144 10.12 5.18 15.67
CA GLY A 144 10.48 3.79 16.02
C GLY A 144 11.91 3.65 16.54
N LEU A 145 12.39 4.62 17.30
CA LEU A 145 13.75 4.60 17.85
C LEU A 145 13.85 3.75 19.12
N SER A 146 12.81 3.74 19.95
CA SER A 146 12.79 3.10 21.26
C SER A 146 11.43 2.45 21.56
N PRO A 147 11.39 1.32 22.31
CA PRO A 147 10.15 0.76 22.82
C PRO A 147 9.37 1.73 23.73
N LEU A 148 10.05 2.68 24.37
CA LEU A 148 9.41 3.69 25.22
C LEU A 148 8.45 4.61 24.43
N GLU A 149 8.61 4.72 23.12
CA GLU A 149 7.68 5.46 22.27
C GLU A 149 6.26 4.85 22.26
N LEU A 150 6.13 3.56 22.55
CA LEU A 150 4.83 2.89 22.65
C LEU A 150 4.17 3.05 24.02
N VAL A 151 4.90 3.53 25.02
CA VAL A 151 4.37 3.72 26.39
C VAL A 151 3.68 5.09 26.48
N SER A 152 2.37 5.07 26.57
CA SER A 152 1.55 6.25 26.83
C SER A 152 0.31 5.83 27.63
N LYS A 153 -0.40 6.79 28.23
CA LYS A 153 -1.68 6.50 28.91
C LYS A 153 -2.67 5.82 27.96
N ASP A 154 -2.72 6.27 26.72
CA ASP A 154 -3.64 5.73 25.70
C ASP A 154 -3.33 4.28 25.33
N THR A 155 -2.04 3.90 25.24
CA THR A 155 -1.64 2.53 24.92
C THR A 155 -1.77 1.61 26.13
N ILE A 156 -1.53 2.10 27.35
CA ILE A 156 -1.71 1.33 28.60
C ILE A 156 -3.19 0.95 28.80
N VAL A 157 -4.12 1.89 28.61
CA VAL A 157 -5.57 1.64 28.72
C VAL A 157 -6.06 0.62 27.69
N ARG A 158 -5.37 0.49 26.56
CA ARG A 158 -5.71 -0.42 25.46
C ARG A 158 -4.80 -1.65 25.36
N LEU A 159 -4.05 -1.93 26.40
CA LEU A 159 -3.06 -3.01 26.40
C LEU A 159 -3.70 -4.37 26.04
N ASP A 160 -4.95 -4.62 26.47
CA ASP A 160 -5.71 -5.82 26.13
C ASP A 160 -5.91 -5.99 24.62
N GLN A 161 -6.02 -4.90 23.86
CA GLN A 161 -6.21 -4.93 22.40
C GLN A 161 -4.95 -5.31 21.62
N PHE A 162 -3.79 -5.22 22.24
CA PHE A 162 -2.53 -5.69 21.64
C PHE A 162 -2.33 -7.20 21.81
N PHE A 163 -3.00 -7.82 22.80
CA PHE A 163 -2.93 -9.26 23.06
C PHE A 163 -4.10 -10.06 22.51
N LYS A 164 -5.21 -9.44 22.15
CA LYS A 164 -6.34 -10.06 21.45
C LYS A 164 -6.21 -9.85 19.96
N SER A 165 -6.61 -10.83 19.17
CA SER A 165 -6.63 -10.67 17.71
C SER A 165 -7.89 -9.95 17.23
N ILE A 166 -7.85 -9.40 15.99
CA ILE A 166 -9.03 -8.86 15.34
C ILE A 166 -10.07 -9.95 15.12
N SER A 167 -9.64 -11.18 14.82
CA SER A 167 -10.52 -12.33 14.65
C SER A 167 -11.30 -12.65 15.92
N ASP A 168 -10.65 -12.63 17.10
CA ASP A 168 -11.34 -12.82 18.38
C ASP A 168 -12.39 -11.75 18.64
N GLU A 169 -12.07 -10.50 18.32
CA GLU A 169 -12.93 -9.34 18.55
C GLU A 169 -14.15 -9.34 17.62
N VAL A 170 -14.00 -9.76 16.38
CA VAL A 170 -15.07 -9.88 15.38
C VAL A 170 -15.98 -11.06 15.70
N ARG A 171 -15.43 -12.26 15.90
CA ARG A 171 -16.17 -13.51 16.15
C ARG A 171 -16.92 -13.51 17.48
N LYS A 172 -16.53 -12.66 18.42
CA LYS A 172 -17.30 -12.41 19.65
C LYS A 172 -18.65 -11.75 19.38
N ARG A 173 -18.77 -10.94 18.30
CA ARG A 173 -19.95 -10.11 17.99
C ARG A 173 -20.80 -10.69 16.87
N PHE A 174 -20.18 -11.32 15.89
CA PHE A 174 -20.82 -11.80 14.68
C PHE A 174 -20.64 -13.30 14.55
N LYS A 175 -21.68 -13.99 14.06
CA LYS A 175 -21.70 -15.45 13.89
C LYS A 175 -21.66 -15.84 12.40
N ASN A 176 -22.24 -15.00 11.54
CA ASN A 176 -22.28 -15.26 10.11
C ASN A 176 -20.88 -15.14 9.50
N ALA A 177 -20.42 -16.20 8.82
CA ALA A 177 -19.09 -16.27 8.24
C ALA A 177 -18.81 -15.17 7.20
N LYS A 178 -19.84 -14.74 6.45
CA LYS A 178 -19.71 -13.69 5.46
C LYS A 178 -19.42 -12.34 6.12
N LEU A 179 -20.14 -11.99 7.20
CA LEU A 179 -19.89 -10.76 7.96
C LEU A 179 -18.52 -10.80 8.65
N ILE A 180 -18.11 -11.94 9.16
CA ILE A 180 -16.78 -12.14 9.75
C ILE A 180 -15.70 -11.86 8.69
N SER A 181 -15.79 -12.48 7.52
CA SER A 181 -14.82 -12.25 6.43
C SER A 181 -14.80 -10.80 5.96
N THR A 182 -15.97 -10.14 5.89
CA THR A 182 -16.09 -8.72 5.56
C THR A 182 -15.36 -7.82 6.56
N LEU A 183 -15.43 -8.13 7.86
CA LEU A 183 -14.76 -7.34 8.91
C LEU A 183 -13.27 -7.72 9.09
N GLU A 184 -12.88 -8.93 8.73
CA GLU A 184 -11.49 -9.39 8.79
C GLU A 184 -10.67 -8.95 7.56
N PHE A 185 -11.32 -8.71 6.42
CA PHE A 185 -10.66 -8.37 5.16
C PHE A 185 -9.78 -7.10 5.23
N PRO A 186 -10.18 -5.96 5.86
CA PRO A 186 -9.36 -4.75 5.83
C PRO A 186 -7.96 -4.91 6.44
N VAL A 187 -7.78 -5.85 7.37
CA VAL A 187 -6.46 -6.09 7.98
C VAL A 187 -5.50 -6.85 7.06
N LEU A 188 -5.98 -7.44 5.96
CA LEU A 188 -5.10 -8.08 4.96
C LEU A 188 -4.17 -7.05 4.29
N PHE A 189 -4.60 -5.80 4.17
CA PHE A 189 -3.74 -4.72 3.68
C PHE A 189 -2.53 -4.45 4.59
N LEU A 190 -2.57 -4.92 5.85
CA LEU A 190 -1.42 -4.89 6.76
C LEU A 190 -0.43 -6.03 6.49
N GLY A 191 -0.78 -6.95 5.58
CA GLY A 191 0.05 -8.08 5.21
C GLY A 191 0.18 -9.15 6.28
N ALA A 192 -0.87 -9.38 7.10
CA ALA A 192 -0.89 -10.39 8.15
C ALA A 192 -2.27 -11.03 8.28
N LYS A 193 -2.31 -12.26 8.84
CA LYS A 193 -3.58 -12.97 9.09
C LYS A 193 -4.41 -12.30 10.20
N PRO A 194 -5.75 -12.26 10.11
CA PRO A 194 -6.61 -11.67 11.13
C PRO A 194 -6.42 -12.23 12.55
N ASN A 195 -6.17 -13.54 12.66
CA ASN A 195 -5.91 -14.21 13.93
C ASN A 195 -4.49 -13.97 14.51
N LYS A 196 -3.61 -13.28 13.76
CA LYS A 196 -2.26 -12.86 14.17
C LYS A 196 -2.12 -11.34 14.27
N THR A 197 -3.16 -10.61 13.89
CA THR A 197 -3.19 -9.14 13.92
C THR A 197 -3.88 -8.67 15.19
N PRO A 198 -3.26 -7.81 16.01
CA PRO A 198 -3.88 -7.26 17.22
C PRO A 198 -5.20 -6.54 16.94
N SER A 199 -6.17 -6.67 17.83
CA SER A 199 -7.49 -6.05 17.66
C SER A 199 -7.46 -4.51 17.67
N PHE A 200 -6.37 -3.92 18.13
CA PHE A 200 -6.11 -2.49 17.99
C PHE A 200 -6.16 -2.04 16.51
N TYR A 201 -5.77 -2.89 15.58
CA TYR A 201 -5.81 -2.61 14.14
C TYR A 201 -7.23 -2.59 13.55
N SER A 202 -8.29 -2.75 14.38
CA SER A 202 -9.67 -2.46 13.97
C SER A 202 -9.86 -1.03 13.45
N PHE A 203 -8.92 -0.13 13.72
CA PHE A 203 -8.92 1.21 13.10
C PHE A 203 -8.98 1.16 11.55
N MET A 204 -8.54 0.07 10.92
CA MET A 204 -8.71 -0.14 9.48
C MET A 204 -10.19 -0.27 9.08
N ASN A 205 -11.03 -0.87 9.96
CA ASN A 205 -12.47 -0.94 9.72
C ASN A 205 -13.15 0.44 9.82
N PHE A 206 -12.63 1.35 10.65
CA PHE A 206 -13.09 2.73 10.66
C PHE A 206 -12.60 3.50 9.43
N ALA A 207 -11.37 3.27 8.98
CA ALA A 207 -10.87 3.84 7.72
C ALA A 207 -11.75 3.47 6.53
N ASP A 208 -12.26 2.22 6.50
CA ASP A 208 -13.18 1.71 5.50
C ASP A 208 -14.62 2.23 5.70
N PHE A 209 -15.30 1.80 6.76
CA PHE A 209 -16.73 2.06 6.97
C PHE A 209 -17.05 3.48 7.48
N GLY A 210 -16.13 4.06 8.25
CA GLY A 210 -16.32 5.38 8.85
C GLY A 210 -15.92 6.53 7.93
N LEU A 211 -14.77 6.43 7.27
CA LEU A 211 -14.25 7.45 6.36
C LEU A 211 -14.66 7.20 4.90
N GLY A 212 -15.03 5.96 4.58
CA GLY A 212 -15.48 5.54 3.26
C GLY A 212 -14.34 5.31 2.25
N THR A 213 -14.74 4.80 1.09
CA THR A 213 -13.85 4.53 -0.04
C THR A 213 -14.02 5.59 -1.10
N TRP A 214 -12.90 6.09 -1.63
CA TRP A 214 -12.85 7.21 -2.55
C TRP A 214 -12.10 6.85 -3.82
N HIS A 215 -12.31 7.62 -4.89
CA HIS A 215 -11.58 7.52 -6.14
C HIS A 215 -11.06 8.89 -6.58
N PRO A 216 -9.75 9.08 -6.77
CA PRO A 216 -9.22 10.26 -7.43
C PRO A 216 -9.54 10.19 -8.92
N LYS A 217 -10.21 11.19 -9.47
CA LYS A 217 -10.58 11.23 -10.89
C LYS A 217 -9.32 11.17 -11.77
N GLY A 218 -9.26 10.19 -12.66
CA GLY A 218 -8.07 9.85 -13.45
C GLY A 218 -7.16 8.82 -12.79
N GLY A 219 -7.59 8.21 -11.67
CA GLY A 219 -6.91 7.11 -10.97
C GLY A 219 -5.98 7.55 -9.83
N MET A 220 -5.46 6.56 -9.11
CA MET A 220 -4.57 6.78 -7.96
C MET A 220 -3.26 7.50 -8.34
N TYR A 221 -2.84 7.41 -9.59
CA TYR A 221 -1.66 8.12 -10.08
C TYR A 221 -1.79 9.64 -9.98
N GLN A 222 -3.03 10.18 -9.94
CA GLN A 222 -3.23 11.62 -9.76
C GLN A 222 -2.69 12.12 -8.42
N VAL A 223 -2.68 11.28 -7.39
CA VAL A 223 -2.05 11.60 -6.10
C VAL A 223 -0.53 11.73 -6.26
N ILE A 224 0.09 10.84 -7.03
CA ILE A 224 1.52 10.92 -7.36
C ILE A 224 1.82 12.20 -8.15
N ARG A 225 0.99 12.54 -9.15
CA ARG A 225 1.13 13.77 -9.93
C ARG A 225 1.00 15.02 -9.07
N ALA A 226 0.05 15.03 -8.14
CA ALA A 226 -0.10 16.11 -7.17
C ALA A 226 1.14 16.31 -6.31
N MET A 227 1.71 15.21 -5.80
CA MET A 227 2.93 15.26 -4.99
C MET A 227 4.17 15.65 -5.81
N GLU A 228 4.26 15.20 -7.06
CA GLU A 228 5.30 15.60 -8.00
C GLU A 228 5.25 17.11 -8.28
N LEU A 229 4.05 17.63 -8.58
CA LEU A 229 3.83 19.08 -8.81
C LEU A 229 4.22 19.89 -7.57
N LEU A 230 3.77 19.50 -6.39
CA LEU A 230 4.15 20.14 -5.13
C LEU A 230 5.67 20.10 -4.91
N ALA A 231 6.32 18.97 -5.19
CA ALA A 231 7.78 18.86 -5.06
C ALA A 231 8.51 19.82 -6.02
N LEU A 232 8.05 19.94 -7.26
CA LEU A 232 8.58 20.88 -8.25
C LEU A 232 8.34 22.34 -7.84
N GLU A 233 7.15 22.70 -7.34
CA GLU A 233 6.84 24.03 -6.77
C GLU A 233 7.80 24.39 -5.63
N LEU A 234 8.22 23.40 -4.82
CA LEU A 234 9.19 23.57 -3.73
C LEU A 234 10.66 23.60 -4.19
N GLY A 235 10.92 23.45 -5.50
CA GLY A 235 12.26 23.48 -6.09
C GLY A 235 13.00 22.14 -6.07
N VAL A 236 12.32 21.02 -5.81
CA VAL A 236 12.90 19.67 -5.93
C VAL A 236 13.21 19.38 -7.38
N LYS A 237 14.40 18.82 -7.65
CA LYS A 237 14.81 18.35 -8.97
C LYS A 237 14.53 16.86 -9.10
N ILE A 238 13.88 16.43 -10.18
CA ILE A 238 13.51 15.03 -10.41
C ILE A 238 14.15 14.54 -11.69
N TYR A 239 14.91 13.46 -11.60
CA TYR A 239 15.63 12.83 -12.72
C TYR A 239 15.13 11.39 -12.89
N THR A 240 14.39 11.13 -13.95
CA THR A 240 13.92 9.80 -14.37
C THR A 240 14.91 9.12 -15.31
N ASP A 241 14.78 7.81 -15.57
CA ASP A 241 15.75 6.97 -16.31
C ASP A 241 17.18 7.09 -15.74
N LYS A 242 17.29 7.23 -14.43
CA LYS A 242 18.54 7.46 -13.70
C LYS A 242 18.70 6.45 -12.57
N ALA A 243 18.98 5.19 -12.92
CA ALA A 243 19.23 4.15 -11.93
C ALA A 243 20.50 4.45 -11.12
N VAL A 244 20.34 4.45 -9.78
CA VAL A 244 21.48 4.51 -8.87
C VAL A 244 22.09 3.12 -8.77
N THR A 245 23.39 3.01 -9.01
CA THR A 245 24.13 1.74 -9.02
C THR A 245 25.04 1.54 -7.80
N LYS A 246 25.37 2.62 -7.09
CA LYS A 246 26.19 2.58 -5.86
C LYS A 246 25.94 3.79 -4.99
N ILE A 247 26.01 3.62 -3.67
CA ILE A 247 26.16 4.69 -2.67
C ILE A 247 27.65 4.72 -2.28
N GLU A 248 28.31 5.84 -2.54
CA GLU A 248 29.73 5.99 -2.23
C GLU A 248 29.90 6.41 -0.77
N VAL A 249 30.78 5.71 -0.05
CA VAL A 249 31.04 5.95 1.39
C VAL A 249 32.52 6.16 1.63
N ALA A 250 32.85 7.25 2.29
CA ALA A 250 34.18 7.53 2.79
C ALA A 250 34.12 7.96 4.25
N GLN A 251 35.03 7.48 5.08
CA GLN A 251 35.13 7.83 6.51
C GLN A 251 33.81 7.70 7.28
N GLY A 252 33.02 6.63 6.97
CA GLY A 252 31.72 6.39 7.63
C GLY A 252 30.58 7.33 7.22
N LYS A 253 30.76 8.10 6.15
CA LYS A 253 29.74 9.01 5.61
C LYS A 253 29.51 8.74 4.12
N ALA A 254 28.27 8.81 3.68
CA ALA A 254 27.94 8.80 2.25
C ALA A 254 28.44 10.12 1.63
N THR A 255 29.21 10.03 0.57
CA THR A 255 29.76 11.17 -0.16
C THR A 255 28.99 11.49 -1.43
N GLY A 256 28.15 10.58 -1.87
CA GLY A 256 27.32 10.70 -3.06
C GLY A 256 26.79 9.37 -3.56
N ILE A 257 26.30 9.38 -4.78
CA ILE A 257 25.79 8.21 -5.50
C ILE A 257 26.46 8.06 -6.87
N LYS A 258 26.44 6.84 -7.43
CA LYS A 258 26.79 6.62 -8.84
C LYS A 258 25.53 6.45 -9.70
N VAL A 259 25.49 7.21 -10.80
CA VAL A 259 24.44 7.15 -11.82
C VAL A 259 25.10 7.20 -13.18
N ASN A 260 24.86 6.22 -14.04
CA ASN A 260 25.47 6.12 -15.37
C ASN A 260 27.00 6.27 -15.34
N GLY A 261 27.66 5.65 -14.35
CA GLY A 261 29.10 5.70 -14.17
C GLY A 261 29.66 7.00 -13.52
N ASN A 262 28.86 8.07 -13.44
CA ASN A 262 29.28 9.34 -12.86
C ASN A 262 28.94 9.41 -11.37
N THR A 263 29.81 10.04 -10.60
CA THR A 263 29.58 10.34 -9.17
C THR A 263 28.87 11.67 -9.01
N ILE A 264 27.75 11.65 -8.30
CA ILE A 264 26.98 12.83 -7.92
C ILE A 264 27.14 13.02 -6.41
N LYS A 265 27.75 14.13 -6.00
CA LYS A 265 28.08 14.43 -4.60
C LYS A 265 26.81 14.79 -3.81
N ALA A 266 26.72 14.34 -2.55
CA ALA A 266 25.65 14.63 -1.61
C ALA A 266 26.19 14.89 -0.21
N ASP A 267 25.49 15.73 0.55
CA ASP A 267 25.72 15.92 1.99
C ASP A 267 24.88 14.93 2.81
N VAL A 268 23.71 14.52 2.26
CA VAL A 268 22.80 13.51 2.82
C VAL A 268 22.32 12.62 1.70
N VAL A 269 22.22 11.31 1.93
CA VAL A 269 21.56 10.35 1.05
C VAL A 269 20.35 9.76 1.75
N LEU A 270 19.18 9.84 1.11
CA LEU A 270 17.93 9.22 1.54
C LEU A 270 17.52 8.17 0.50
N SER A 271 17.35 6.92 0.90
CA SER A 271 16.81 5.89 0.02
C SER A 271 15.36 5.56 0.35
N GLY A 272 14.46 5.74 -0.63
CA GLY A 272 13.10 5.24 -0.62
C GLY A 272 12.88 4.09 -1.61
N ALA A 273 13.96 3.55 -2.18
CA ALA A 273 13.95 2.26 -2.89
C ALA A 273 13.73 1.11 -1.88
N ASP A 274 13.50 -0.11 -2.38
CA ASP A 274 13.41 -1.28 -1.49
C ASP A 274 14.62 -1.32 -0.54
N TYR A 275 14.38 -1.57 0.76
CA TYR A 275 15.44 -1.45 1.77
C TYR A 275 16.57 -2.44 1.55
N HIS A 276 16.22 -3.71 1.25
CA HIS A 276 17.22 -4.73 0.94
C HIS A 276 18.06 -4.29 -0.25
N HIS A 277 17.42 -3.88 -1.34
CA HIS A 277 18.13 -3.34 -2.52
C HIS A 277 19.01 -2.13 -2.17
N SER A 278 18.50 -1.21 -1.34
CA SER A 278 19.27 -0.03 -0.92
C SER A 278 20.58 -0.41 -0.22
N GLU A 279 20.56 -1.49 0.58
CA GLU A 279 21.77 -2.02 1.22
C GLU A 279 22.71 -2.70 0.22
N THR A 280 22.21 -3.29 -0.88
CA THR A 280 23.07 -3.83 -1.93
C THR A 280 23.84 -2.77 -2.70
N LEU A 281 23.38 -1.52 -2.69
CA LEU A 281 24.12 -0.37 -3.25
C LEU A 281 25.35 0.03 -2.42
N LEU A 282 25.51 -0.53 -1.22
CA LEU A 282 26.63 -0.30 -0.32
C LEU A 282 27.66 -1.46 -0.41
N ASP A 283 28.92 -1.12 -0.16
CA ASP A 283 29.93 -2.16 0.10
C ASP A 283 29.49 -3.00 1.32
N PRO A 284 29.70 -4.32 1.35
CA PRO A 284 29.15 -5.22 2.39
C PRO A 284 29.41 -4.80 3.84
N LYS A 285 30.59 -4.19 4.12
CA LYS A 285 30.97 -3.70 5.45
C LYS A 285 30.05 -2.59 5.99
N PHE A 286 29.37 -1.87 5.11
CA PHE A 286 28.46 -0.77 5.46
C PHE A 286 26.98 -1.18 5.53
N ARG A 287 26.63 -2.41 5.17
CA ARG A 287 25.28 -2.96 5.31
C ARG A 287 25.01 -3.23 6.79
N GLN A 288 23.84 -2.80 7.27
CA GLN A 288 23.49 -3.01 8.68
C GLN A 288 22.72 -4.29 8.94
N TYR A 289 22.05 -4.84 7.91
CA TYR A 289 21.31 -6.09 7.99
C TYR A 289 21.95 -7.13 7.07
N SER A 290 22.09 -8.36 7.59
CA SER A 290 22.62 -9.50 6.81
C SER A 290 21.53 -10.14 5.96
N GLU A 291 21.91 -10.95 4.96
CA GLU A 291 20.94 -11.76 4.20
C GLU A 291 20.12 -12.66 5.15
N ALA A 292 20.76 -13.30 6.14
CA ALA A 292 20.08 -14.11 7.15
C ALA A 292 19.06 -13.32 8.00
N TYR A 293 19.23 -12.00 8.16
CA TYR A 293 18.20 -11.14 8.79
C TYR A 293 16.97 -11.03 7.88
N TRP A 294 17.18 -10.76 6.59
CA TRP A 294 16.10 -10.61 5.62
C TRP A 294 15.34 -11.92 5.39
N ASP A 295 16.04 -13.04 5.32
CA ASP A 295 15.44 -14.37 5.15
C ASP A 295 14.53 -14.79 6.31
N LYS A 296 14.84 -14.35 7.52
CA LYS A 296 14.02 -14.62 8.73
C LYS A 296 12.78 -13.72 8.84
N LYS A 297 12.63 -12.72 7.97
CA LYS A 297 11.49 -11.82 8.02
C LYS A 297 10.29 -12.39 7.27
N THR A 298 9.12 -12.20 7.85
CA THR A 298 7.85 -12.47 7.18
C THR A 298 7.50 -11.27 6.31
N PHE A 299 7.45 -11.49 5.00
CA PHE A 299 7.00 -10.48 4.07
C PHE A 299 5.48 -10.55 3.88
N ALA A 300 4.88 -9.42 3.59
CA ALA A 300 3.52 -9.33 3.11
C ALA A 300 3.41 -9.97 1.71
N PRO A 301 2.23 -10.29 1.22
CA PRO A 301 2.05 -10.96 -0.05
C PRO A 301 2.76 -10.28 -1.22
N SER A 302 3.11 -11.06 -2.22
CA SER A 302 3.21 -10.65 -3.60
C SER A 302 1.82 -10.63 -4.23
N SER A 303 1.73 -10.35 -5.52
CA SER A 303 0.47 -10.34 -6.24
C SER A 303 0.65 -10.83 -7.66
N LEU A 304 -0.33 -11.57 -8.18
CA LEU A 304 -0.51 -11.74 -9.61
C LEU A 304 -1.59 -10.75 -10.04
N LEU A 305 -1.21 -9.82 -10.90
CA LEU A 305 -2.05 -8.74 -11.41
C LEU A 305 -2.38 -8.98 -12.89
N PHE A 306 -3.59 -8.59 -13.29
CA PHE A 306 -3.96 -8.51 -14.71
C PHE A 306 -4.61 -7.17 -15.00
N TYR A 307 -4.16 -6.56 -16.10
CA TYR A 307 -4.73 -5.36 -16.68
C TYR A 307 -5.45 -5.77 -17.97
N VAL A 308 -6.76 -5.54 -18.03
CA VAL A 308 -7.64 -6.08 -19.10
C VAL A 308 -8.47 -4.95 -19.69
N GLY A 309 -8.40 -4.79 -21.00
CA GLY A 309 -9.32 -3.93 -21.75
C GLY A 309 -10.51 -4.73 -22.27
N PHE A 310 -11.74 -4.27 -22.00
CA PHE A 310 -12.97 -4.87 -22.52
C PHE A 310 -13.65 -3.95 -23.53
N ASP A 311 -14.18 -4.51 -24.63
CA ASP A 311 -14.92 -3.78 -25.66
C ASP A 311 -16.39 -3.57 -25.33
N LYS A 312 -16.77 -3.72 -24.07
CA LYS A 312 -18.14 -3.52 -23.58
C LYS A 312 -18.15 -3.04 -22.14
N LYS A 313 -19.29 -2.44 -21.71
CA LYS A 313 -19.55 -2.17 -20.29
C LYS A 313 -19.89 -3.46 -19.54
N LEU A 314 -19.31 -3.60 -18.34
CA LEU A 314 -19.56 -4.74 -17.47
C LEU A 314 -20.83 -4.51 -16.62
N LYS A 315 -21.51 -5.60 -16.30
CA LYS A 315 -22.76 -5.60 -15.52
C LYS A 315 -22.56 -6.32 -14.19
N ASN A 316 -23.47 -6.07 -13.25
CA ASN A 316 -23.52 -6.73 -11.94
C ASN A 316 -22.22 -6.61 -11.13
N VAL A 317 -21.46 -5.55 -11.36
CA VAL A 317 -20.22 -5.23 -10.65
C VAL A 317 -20.20 -3.75 -10.23
N SER A 318 -19.38 -3.42 -9.25
CA SER A 318 -19.13 -2.06 -8.80
C SER A 318 -17.69 -1.63 -9.15
N HIS A 319 -17.31 -0.43 -8.78
CA HIS A 319 -15.93 0.04 -8.93
C HIS A 319 -14.92 -0.94 -8.33
N HIS A 320 -15.15 -1.37 -7.10
CA HIS A 320 -14.36 -2.39 -6.41
C HIS A 320 -15.19 -3.64 -6.15
N ASN A 321 -14.59 -4.81 -6.32
CA ASN A 321 -15.25 -6.11 -6.15
C ASN A 321 -14.27 -7.11 -5.52
N LEU A 322 -14.71 -7.77 -4.46
CA LEU A 322 -13.97 -8.83 -3.78
C LEU A 322 -14.67 -10.15 -4.06
N PHE A 323 -13.92 -11.20 -4.36
CA PHE A 323 -14.45 -12.52 -4.66
C PHE A 323 -14.01 -13.49 -3.55
N PHE A 324 -14.92 -13.74 -2.62
CA PHE A 324 -14.75 -14.56 -1.41
C PHE A 324 -15.59 -15.83 -1.48
N ASP A 325 -15.72 -16.39 -2.66
CA ASP A 325 -16.49 -17.63 -2.96
C ASP A 325 -15.72 -18.90 -2.62
N THR A 326 -14.49 -18.78 -2.10
CA THR A 326 -13.65 -19.88 -1.62
C THR A 326 -13.15 -19.61 -0.19
N SER A 327 -12.40 -20.56 0.39
CA SER A 327 -11.93 -20.46 1.78
C SER A 327 -10.86 -19.38 1.96
N PHE A 328 -11.20 -18.34 2.72
CA PHE A 328 -10.28 -17.30 3.16
C PHE A 328 -9.10 -17.86 3.99
N GLU A 329 -9.38 -18.81 4.89
CA GLU A 329 -8.37 -19.39 5.77
C GLU A 329 -7.37 -20.24 4.99
N GLN A 330 -7.86 -21.05 4.02
CA GLN A 330 -6.99 -21.87 3.17
C GLN A 330 -6.06 -21.01 2.35
N HIS A 331 -6.57 -19.95 1.68
CA HIS A 331 -5.74 -19.05 0.89
C HIS A 331 -4.71 -18.31 1.75
N ALA A 332 -5.09 -17.84 2.94
CA ALA A 332 -4.15 -17.23 3.87
C ALA A 332 -3.06 -18.21 4.34
N LYS A 333 -3.39 -19.50 4.52
CA LYS A 333 -2.41 -20.55 4.84
C LYS A 333 -1.40 -20.73 3.68
N GLU A 334 -1.86 -20.75 2.44
CA GLU A 334 -1.03 -20.89 1.23
C GLU A 334 -0.12 -19.69 0.96
N ILE A 335 -0.42 -18.52 1.54
CA ILE A 335 0.45 -17.35 1.50
C ILE A 335 1.50 -17.37 2.62
N TYR A 336 1.09 -17.66 3.87
CA TYR A 336 1.91 -17.39 5.04
C TYR A 336 2.51 -18.62 5.74
N ASP A 337 1.81 -19.77 5.73
CA ASP A 337 2.24 -20.95 6.50
C ASP A 337 2.87 -22.02 5.61
N ASP A 338 2.33 -22.22 4.41
CA ASP A 338 2.75 -23.19 3.41
C ASP A 338 2.81 -22.50 2.03
N PRO A 339 3.84 -21.63 1.79
CA PRO A 339 3.93 -20.82 0.60
C PRO A 339 3.88 -21.64 -0.68
N LYS A 340 2.78 -21.47 -1.43
CA LYS A 340 2.56 -22.09 -2.74
C LYS A 340 1.56 -21.30 -3.57
N TRP A 341 1.45 -21.63 -4.83
CA TRP A 341 0.38 -21.13 -5.66
C TRP A 341 -0.98 -21.60 -5.13
N PRO A 342 -1.96 -20.69 -4.90
CA PRO A 342 -3.21 -21.04 -4.24
C PRO A 342 -4.06 -21.99 -5.10
N GLU A 343 -4.65 -23.02 -4.47
CA GLU A 343 -5.49 -23.99 -5.18
C GLU A 343 -6.80 -23.35 -5.66
N ALA A 344 -7.41 -22.51 -4.82
CA ALA A 344 -8.65 -21.81 -5.10
C ALA A 344 -8.52 -20.34 -4.63
N PRO A 345 -7.90 -19.45 -5.43
CA PRO A 345 -7.53 -18.12 -4.98
C PRO A 345 -8.76 -17.24 -4.70
N LEU A 346 -8.75 -16.52 -3.59
CA LEU A 346 -9.52 -15.29 -3.47
C LEU A 346 -8.93 -14.25 -4.42
N PHE A 347 -9.77 -13.39 -4.98
CA PHE A 347 -9.26 -12.33 -5.85
C PHE A 347 -10.08 -11.04 -5.71
N TYR A 348 -9.48 -9.98 -6.14
CA TYR A 348 -10.07 -8.66 -6.21
C TYR A 348 -10.16 -8.21 -7.68
N ALA A 349 -11.23 -7.50 -8.03
CA ALA A 349 -11.36 -6.85 -9.32
C ALA A 349 -11.77 -5.39 -9.17
N ASN A 350 -11.15 -4.51 -9.97
CA ASN A 350 -11.45 -3.08 -10.01
C ASN A 350 -11.83 -2.66 -11.43
N PHE A 351 -12.93 -1.91 -11.55
CA PHE A 351 -13.45 -1.40 -12.80
C PHE A 351 -13.65 0.13 -12.69
N PRO A 352 -12.56 0.91 -12.71
CA PRO A 352 -12.64 2.34 -12.44
C PRO A 352 -13.45 3.11 -13.49
N SER A 353 -13.51 2.63 -14.72
CA SER A 353 -14.27 3.26 -15.80
C SER A 353 -15.79 3.14 -15.66
N LEU A 354 -16.30 2.40 -14.65
CA LEU A 354 -17.72 2.43 -14.27
C LEU A 354 -18.12 3.77 -13.62
N THR A 355 -17.21 4.41 -12.92
CA THR A 355 -17.45 5.68 -12.18
C THR A 355 -16.66 6.85 -12.75
N ASP A 356 -15.60 6.58 -13.52
CA ASP A 356 -14.73 7.58 -14.13
C ASP A 356 -14.51 7.28 -15.60
N SER A 357 -15.25 7.96 -16.46
CA SER A 357 -15.22 7.77 -17.93
C SER A 357 -13.86 8.07 -18.57
N SER A 358 -12.95 8.76 -17.85
CA SER A 358 -11.60 9.03 -18.36
C SER A 358 -10.66 7.82 -18.35
N MET A 359 -11.08 6.72 -17.70
CA MET A 359 -10.24 5.53 -17.51
C MET A 359 -10.33 4.52 -18.66
N ALA A 360 -11.32 4.64 -19.58
CA ALA A 360 -11.47 3.78 -20.75
C ALA A 360 -12.07 4.54 -21.94
N PRO A 361 -11.90 4.04 -23.17
CA PRO A 361 -12.64 4.54 -24.33
C PRO A 361 -14.16 4.39 -24.14
N GLU A 362 -14.93 5.21 -24.84
CA GLU A 362 -16.40 5.17 -24.80
C GLU A 362 -16.92 3.75 -25.14
N GLY A 363 -17.88 3.27 -24.36
CA GLY A 363 -18.45 1.92 -24.53
C GLY A 363 -17.58 0.78 -23.98
N CYS A 364 -16.33 1.05 -23.64
CA CYS A 364 -15.36 0.08 -23.12
C CYS A 364 -15.27 0.08 -21.59
N GLU A 365 -14.59 -0.92 -21.03
CA GLU A 365 -14.33 -1.03 -19.59
C GLU A 365 -12.88 -1.40 -19.30
N THR A 366 -12.25 -0.67 -18.36
CA THR A 366 -10.94 -1.01 -17.79
C THR A 366 -11.13 -2.00 -16.66
N GLY A 367 -10.44 -3.14 -16.72
CA GLY A 367 -10.44 -4.15 -15.66
C GLY A 367 -9.05 -4.38 -15.07
N PHE A 368 -8.97 -4.32 -13.75
CA PHE A 368 -7.78 -4.70 -13.00
C PHE A 368 -8.13 -5.85 -12.08
N PHE A 369 -7.40 -6.97 -12.19
CA PHE A 369 -7.59 -8.15 -11.33
C PHE A 369 -6.35 -8.39 -10.49
N LEU A 370 -6.53 -8.80 -9.23
CA LEU A 370 -5.45 -9.05 -8.30
C LEU A 370 -5.71 -10.35 -7.53
N ILE A 371 -4.73 -11.26 -7.59
CA ILE A 371 -4.67 -12.45 -6.74
C ILE A 371 -3.50 -12.24 -5.77
N PRO A 372 -3.73 -12.19 -4.43
CA PRO A 372 -2.64 -12.23 -3.46
C PRO A 372 -1.94 -13.59 -3.51
N ILE A 373 -0.64 -13.60 -3.57
CA ILE A 373 0.18 -14.82 -3.59
C ILE A 373 1.37 -14.71 -2.64
N ALA A 374 1.98 -15.82 -2.27
CA ALA A 374 3.22 -15.76 -1.50
C ALA A 374 4.35 -15.09 -2.32
N PRO A 375 5.25 -14.34 -1.70
CA PRO A 375 6.47 -13.90 -2.37
C PRO A 375 7.39 -15.08 -2.70
N ASP A 376 8.34 -14.86 -3.61
CA ASP A 376 9.38 -15.85 -4.00
C ASP A 376 8.84 -17.09 -4.74
N LEU A 377 7.58 -17.07 -5.20
CA LEU A 377 7.03 -18.16 -6.02
C LEU A 377 7.59 -18.14 -7.43
N GLU A 378 7.72 -19.32 -8.04
CA GLU A 378 8.01 -19.43 -9.46
C GLU A 378 6.97 -18.70 -10.29
N ASP A 379 7.43 -17.86 -11.22
CA ASP A 379 6.58 -16.99 -12.04
C ASP A 379 6.82 -17.31 -13.52
N THR A 380 5.88 -18.02 -14.13
CA THR A 380 5.92 -18.38 -15.55
C THR A 380 4.67 -17.89 -16.28
N GLN A 381 4.79 -17.67 -17.59
CA GLN A 381 3.64 -17.28 -18.42
C GLN A 381 2.52 -18.34 -18.40
N HIS A 382 2.89 -19.62 -18.27
CA HIS A 382 1.90 -20.70 -18.14
C HIS A 382 1.07 -20.55 -16.86
N LEU A 383 1.72 -20.30 -15.72
CA LEU A 383 1.03 -20.06 -14.45
C LEU A 383 0.16 -18.81 -14.50
N ARG A 384 0.66 -17.71 -15.05
CA ARG A 384 -0.13 -16.48 -15.23
C ARG A 384 -1.41 -16.77 -16.06
N ASN A 385 -1.30 -17.45 -17.18
CA ASN A 385 -2.47 -17.81 -18.00
C ASN A 385 -3.43 -18.71 -17.25
N LYS A 386 -2.94 -19.78 -16.62
CA LYS A 386 -3.77 -20.70 -15.82
C LYS A 386 -4.60 -19.94 -14.77
N TYR A 387 -3.99 -19.04 -14.01
CA TYR A 387 -4.69 -18.29 -12.96
C TYR A 387 -5.63 -17.23 -13.52
N PHE A 388 -5.33 -16.65 -14.67
CA PHE A 388 -6.28 -15.79 -15.37
C PHE A 388 -7.55 -16.54 -15.75
N ASP A 389 -7.41 -17.72 -16.34
CA ASP A 389 -8.55 -18.53 -16.77
C ASP A 389 -9.41 -18.93 -15.54
N ILE A 390 -8.79 -19.35 -14.45
CA ILE A 390 -9.48 -19.68 -13.19
C ILE A 390 -10.31 -18.50 -12.66
N ILE A 391 -9.75 -17.30 -12.59
CA ILE A 391 -10.49 -16.14 -12.05
C ILE A 391 -11.51 -15.62 -13.04
N LEU A 392 -11.26 -15.69 -14.34
CA LEU A 392 -12.19 -15.27 -15.38
C LEU A 392 -13.44 -16.13 -15.37
N ASP A 393 -13.29 -17.45 -15.30
CA ASP A 393 -14.43 -18.40 -15.23
C ASP A 393 -15.29 -18.12 -13.99
N ARG A 394 -14.66 -17.91 -12.84
CA ARG A 394 -15.38 -17.60 -11.60
C ARG A 394 -16.02 -16.21 -11.64
N PHE A 395 -15.33 -15.22 -12.18
CA PHE A 395 -15.89 -13.89 -12.42
C PHE A 395 -17.15 -13.96 -13.28
N GLN A 396 -17.10 -14.64 -14.43
CA GLN A 396 -18.24 -14.79 -15.33
C GLN A 396 -19.43 -15.48 -14.66
N LYS A 397 -19.15 -16.53 -13.88
CA LYS A 397 -20.19 -17.29 -13.15
C LYS A 397 -20.84 -16.45 -12.05
N LEU A 398 -20.04 -15.75 -11.23
CA LEU A 398 -20.53 -15.01 -10.07
C LEU A 398 -21.23 -13.70 -10.45
N THR A 399 -20.87 -13.12 -11.59
CA THR A 399 -21.47 -11.88 -12.08
C THR A 399 -22.54 -12.11 -13.17
N ASP A 400 -22.85 -13.38 -13.47
CA ASP A 400 -23.82 -13.78 -14.49
C ASP A 400 -23.63 -13.06 -15.84
N GLN A 401 -22.39 -13.07 -16.34
CA GLN A 401 -22.07 -12.46 -17.64
C GLN A 401 -20.92 -13.19 -18.34
N LYS A 402 -20.93 -13.16 -19.67
CA LYS A 402 -19.84 -13.68 -20.50
C LYS A 402 -19.00 -12.52 -21.02
N VAL A 403 -17.71 -12.54 -20.72
CA VAL A 403 -16.77 -11.46 -21.08
C VAL A 403 -15.57 -11.92 -21.90
N GLU A 404 -15.34 -13.22 -22.02
CA GLU A 404 -14.18 -13.80 -22.69
C GLU A 404 -13.97 -13.24 -24.11
N LYS A 405 -15.05 -13.17 -24.92
CA LYS A 405 -15.02 -12.64 -26.30
C LYS A 405 -14.87 -11.12 -26.35
N SER A 406 -15.03 -10.44 -25.25
CA SER A 406 -14.95 -8.98 -25.14
C SER A 406 -13.60 -8.49 -24.65
N ILE A 407 -12.67 -9.39 -24.42
CA ILE A 407 -11.29 -9.04 -24.03
C ILE A 407 -10.52 -8.60 -25.26
N LEU A 408 -10.15 -7.33 -25.32
CA LEU A 408 -9.29 -6.75 -26.35
C LEU A 408 -7.82 -7.10 -26.14
N PHE A 409 -7.37 -7.04 -24.90
CA PHE A 409 -6.04 -7.41 -24.48
C PHE A 409 -6.00 -7.72 -22.98
N LYS A 410 -4.98 -8.45 -22.57
CA LYS A 410 -4.61 -8.63 -21.18
C LYS A 410 -3.10 -8.52 -21.02
N GLU A 411 -2.66 -7.90 -19.91
CA GLU A 411 -1.27 -7.88 -19.49
C GLU A 411 -1.16 -8.42 -18.06
N GLY A 412 -0.20 -9.31 -17.83
CA GLY A 412 0.07 -9.87 -16.51
C GLY A 412 1.28 -9.22 -15.86
N PHE A 413 1.23 -9.01 -14.55
CA PHE A 413 2.33 -8.50 -13.74
C PHE A 413 2.45 -9.34 -12.46
N CYS A 414 3.63 -9.90 -12.17
CA CYS A 414 3.79 -10.85 -11.08
C CYS A 414 5.17 -10.73 -10.39
N VAL A 415 5.59 -11.74 -9.65
CA VAL A 415 6.80 -11.77 -8.82
C VAL A 415 8.04 -11.24 -9.56
N ASN A 416 8.33 -11.73 -10.78
CA ASN A 416 9.48 -11.28 -11.55
C ASN A 416 9.39 -9.79 -11.92
N ASP A 417 8.20 -9.31 -12.26
CA ASP A 417 8.00 -7.90 -12.57
C ASP A 417 8.19 -6.99 -11.35
N PHE A 418 7.78 -7.43 -10.14
CA PHE A 418 8.08 -6.70 -8.91
C PHE A 418 9.57 -6.63 -8.63
N ILE A 419 10.33 -7.70 -8.91
CA ILE A 419 11.79 -7.71 -8.80
C ILE A 419 12.39 -6.74 -9.82
N ASP A 420 12.03 -6.86 -11.09
CA ASP A 420 12.64 -6.11 -12.19
C ASP A 420 12.28 -4.61 -12.12
N GLN A 421 11.00 -4.30 -11.89
CA GLN A 421 10.52 -2.93 -11.94
C GLN A 421 10.80 -2.14 -10.65
N TYR A 422 10.83 -2.81 -9.49
CA TYR A 422 10.92 -2.15 -8.19
C TYR A 422 12.10 -2.60 -7.34
N ASN A 423 12.96 -3.51 -7.83
CA ASN A 423 14.02 -4.16 -7.05
C ASN A 423 13.49 -4.77 -5.73
N SER A 424 12.26 -5.28 -5.77
CA SER A 424 11.55 -5.75 -4.59
C SER A 424 12.14 -7.07 -4.09
N TYR A 425 12.53 -7.12 -2.82
CA TYR A 425 13.06 -8.35 -2.23
C TYR A 425 12.03 -9.48 -2.31
N LYS A 426 12.40 -10.62 -2.93
CA LYS A 426 11.53 -11.78 -3.18
C LYS A 426 10.22 -11.45 -3.92
N GLY A 427 10.20 -10.35 -4.68
CA GLY A 427 9.03 -9.92 -5.44
C GLY A 427 7.83 -9.53 -4.58
N ASN A 428 8.02 -9.15 -3.30
CA ASN A 428 6.91 -8.71 -2.46
C ASN A 428 6.23 -7.44 -3.01
N ALA A 429 4.91 -7.37 -2.93
CA ALA A 429 4.15 -6.20 -3.36
C ALA A 429 4.00 -5.16 -2.23
N TYR A 430 3.78 -5.61 -0.99
CA TYR A 430 3.37 -4.76 0.14
C TYR A 430 4.48 -4.49 1.16
N GLY A 431 5.63 -5.15 1.07
CA GLY A 431 6.74 -4.98 2.03
C GLY A 431 6.71 -5.99 3.17
N MET A 432 7.15 -5.58 4.36
CA MET A 432 7.23 -6.43 5.54
C MET A 432 5.89 -6.49 6.26
N ALA A 433 5.42 -7.70 6.60
CA ALA A 433 4.18 -7.94 7.33
C ALA A 433 4.13 -7.22 8.69
N ASN A 434 2.97 -6.67 9.06
CA ASN A 434 2.73 -6.01 10.34
C ASN A 434 2.36 -7.02 11.44
N THR A 435 3.25 -7.97 11.72
CA THR A 435 3.11 -8.85 12.88
C THR A 435 3.61 -8.15 14.14
N LEU A 436 3.23 -8.65 15.33
CA LEU A 436 3.63 -8.06 16.61
C LEU A 436 5.17 -7.92 16.74
N LEU A 437 5.94 -8.87 16.19
CA LEU A 437 7.41 -8.89 16.22
C LEU A 437 8.06 -8.12 15.06
N GLN A 438 7.27 -7.50 14.17
CA GLN A 438 7.76 -6.75 13.00
C GLN A 438 7.08 -5.38 12.86
N THR A 439 6.64 -4.79 13.95
CA THR A 439 6.00 -3.47 13.95
C THR A 439 6.80 -2.45 14.78
N ALA A 440 6.50 -1.17 14.62
CA ALA A 440 7.09 -0.05 15.35
C ALA A 440 8.64 -0.12 15.39
N PHE A 441 9.24 -0.03 16.55
CA PHE A 441 10.70 -0.01 16.75
C PHE A 441 11.43 -1.30 16.32
N LEU A 442 10.71 -2.39 16.02
CA LEU A 442 11.26 -3.66 15.51
C LEU A 442 11.45 -3.68 13.99
N ARG A 443 10.93 -2.67 13.28
CA ARG A 443 11.16 -2.50 11.84
C ARG A 443 12.58 -2.02 11.54
N PRO A 444 13.06 -2.21 10.28
CA PRO A 444 14.29 -1.59 9.81
C PRO A 444 14.31 -0.09 10.10
N LYS A 445 15.48 0.40 10.54
CA LYS A 445 15.61 1.77 11.05
C LYS A 445 15.61 2.80 9.92
N LEU A 446 15.05 3.98 10.19
CA LEU A 446 15.08 5.12 9.27
C LEU A 446 16.49 5.71 9.06
N HIS A 447 17.43 5.45 9.97
CA HIS A 447 18.79 5.94 9.91
C HIS A 447 19.78 4.78 9.94
N SER A 448 20.79 4.82 9.08
CA SER A 448 21.88 3.83 9.08
C SER A 448 22.74 3.97 10.34
N LYS A 449 23.03 2.83 10.98
CA LYS A 449 23.95 2.77 12.12
C LYS A 449 25.41 2.77 11.69
N LYS A 450 25.70 2.52 10.41
CA LYS A 450 27.04 2.36 9.87
C LYS A 450 27.50 3.52 8.99
N VAL A 451 26.54 4.28 8.44
CA VAL A 451 26.81 5.43 7.56
C VAL A 451 26.04 6.64 8.09
N GLY A 452 26.75 7.59 8.66
CA GLY A 452 26.19 8.63 9.53
C GLY A 452 25.20 9.60 8.88
N ASN A 453 25.19 9.73 7.55
CA ASN A 453 24.30 10.62 6.80
C ASN A 453 23.46 9.86 5.74
N LEU A 454 23.25 8.56 5.94
CA LEU A 454 22.40 7.71 5.11
C LEU A 454 21.11 7.38 5.85
N PHE A 455 19.98 7.63 5.18
CA PHE A 455 18.64 7.43 5.73
C PHE A 455 17.80 6.58 4.77
N PHE A 456 16.72 5.99 5.31
CA PHE A 456 15.80 5.11 4.59
C PHE A 456 14.36 5.50 4.88
N THR A 457 13.46 5.28 3.92
CA THR A 457 12.02 5.52 4.08
C THR A 457 11.21 4.51 3.27
N GLY A 458 9.91 4.44 3.53
CA GLY A 458 8.98 3.61 2.77
C GLY A 458 8.49 2.38 3.51
N GLN A 459 7.87 1.46 2.77
CA GLN A 459 7.05 0.36 3.31
C GLN A 459 7.78 -0.66 4.20
N LEU A 460 9.11 -0.75 4.13
CA LEU A 460 9.90 -1.64 4.99
C LEU A 460 10.30 -0.97 6.31
N THR A 461 10.15 0.34 6.42
CA THR A 461 10.40 1.12 7.65
C THR A 461 9.08 1.39 8.39
N VAL A 462 9.14 2.21 9.45
CA VAL A 462 7.95 2.72 10.15
C VAL A 462 7.21 3.76 9.31
N PRO A 463 5.85 3.83 9.40
CA PRO A 463 4.99 2.97 10.21
C PRO A 463 4.66 1.62 9.58
N GLY A 464 4.98 1.36 8.32
CA GLY A 464 4.77 0.10 7.64
C GLY A 464 4.20 0.22 6.23
N PRO A 465 3.58 -0.86 5.68
CA PRO A 465 3.05 -0.88 4.32
C PRO A 465 1.78 -0.04 4.16
N GLY A 466 1.54 0.42 2.93
CA GLY A 466 0.39 1.19 2.53
C GLY A 466 0.73 2.61 2.08
N VAL A 467 -0.19 3.26 1.34
CA VAL A 467 0.03 4.62 0.82
C VAL A 467 0.04 5.65 1.94
N PRO A 468 -0.97 5.72 2.85
CA PRO A 468 -0.92 6.64 3.98
C PRO A 468 0.30 6.43 4.88
N PRO A 469 0.69 5.20 5.26
CA PRO A 469 1.94 4.94 5.98
C PRO A 469 3.19 5.43 5.24
N ALA A 470 3.23 5.33 3.92
CA ALA A 470 4.38 5.81 3.13
C ALA A 470 4.52 7.34 3.20
N LEU A 471 3.41 8.10 3.15
CA LEU A 471 3.42 9.55 3.36
C LEU A 471 4.00 9.91 4.73
N ILE A 472 3.53 9.23 5.78
CA ILE A 472 3.99 9.44 7.16
C ILE A 472 5.47 9.08 7.31
N SER A 473 5.92 7.96 6.69
CA SER A 473 7.34 7.57 6.70
C SER A 473 8.26 8.66 6.13
N GLY A 474 7.81 9.32 5.04
CA GLY A 474 8.52 10.45 4.45
C GLY A 474 8.64 11.64 5.39
N LYS A 475 7.57 12.00 6.10
CA LYS A 475 7.58 13.05 7.14
C LYS A 475 8.56 12.71 8.27
N LEU A 476 8.44 11.51 8.83
CA LEU A 476 9.27 11.04 9.95
C LEU A 476 10.77 11.08 9.62
N VAL A 477 11.16 10.58 8.46
CA VAL A 477 12.57 10.57 8.05
C VAL A 477 13.10 11.98 7.78
N SER A 478 12.28 12.87 7.22
CA SER A 478 12.66 14.26 6.99
C SER A 478 12.94 15.00 8.30
N GLU A 479 12.07 14.83 9.31
CA GLU A 479 12.25 15.39 10.65
C GLU A 479 13.52 14.84 11.32
N LEU A 480 13.78 13.53 11.14
CA LEU A 480 15.00 12.89 11.67
C LEU A 480 16.26 13.43 11.00
N ILE A 481 16.25 13.65 9.68
CA ILE A 481 17.35 14.26 8.93
C ILE A 481 17.63 15.66 9.47
N VAL A 482 16.59 16.50 9.58
CA VAL A 482 16.71 17.88 10.08
C VAL A 482 17.30 17.90 11.49
N LYS A 483 16.82 17.03 12.37
CA LYS A 483 17.34 16.91 13.75
C LYS A 483 18.82 16.52 13.75
N HIS A 484 19.18 15.48 12.98
CA HIS A 484 20.55 14.96 12.91
C HIS A 484 21.55 15.98 12.31
N GLN A 485 21.09 16.87 11.43
CA GLN A 485 21.97 17.86 10.79
C GLN A 485 22.17 19.13 11.65
N LYS A 486 21.41 19.28 12.75
CA LYS A 486 21.57 20.36 13.74
C LYS A 486 22.48 19.97 14.90
N THR A 487 22.70 18.68 15.12
CA THR A 487 23.66 18.11 16.09
C THR A 487 25.02 17.88 15.44
#